data_947a2118b5d509a98146d5063547287c
#
_entry.id   947a2118b5d509a98146d5063547287c
#
_cell.length_a   1.000
_cell.length_b   1.000
_cell.length_c   1.000
_cell.angle_alpha   90.00
_cell.angle_beta   90.00
_cell.angle_gamma   90.00
#
_symmetry.space_group_name_H-M   'P 1'
#
loop_
_entity.id
_entity.type
_entity.pdbx_description
1 polymer ?
#
loop_
_entity_poly.entity_id
_entity_poly.type
_entity_poly.pdbx_seq_one_letter_code
_entity_poly.pdbx_strand_id
1 'polypeptide(L)'
;MVVGLWKRSALALLLVPALAGAARAFDREGIEVINRNYTAMMEALEADPADGVDAPLDAAYRLLNHGEDRPEASEDGPAGSAAEPAGSTRKGVVGKALVAPILQQVALEVGSMGHRELMEAAAPSGGEVLVVKSGALTLAALPEALDSSGWQAFLTGADGSYVLNIPLVILEDGVLAIEPGDTLELAADRGAFILNLGALTVTDATVKGSGARPRVPDFHPFILTARGGRATITGSRLSNLGFDTRPLMSGLAFGSSPFASLKSRGTVSDTVFDNVRSVEVTGIEDFVFSRNRIQKARGIGLRLDKLKGGAIRDNVIVSSGMHGMLAIGSTGLEVAGNISAENGGRGFFGRDGVGHLVVADNVFVANEDEGVAVAGGSCVDIRGNAVLRNRRDGINVSQSLGVRLAGNLLVRNQGAGISINDSISPADSVEVAQNRFVANNVGITAERFSAIGLSGNNLSDQLPLLFGGALQYDTPRYLGWARAHEDDPGAVFEISSARGGSPLIFQGDSNGMFRLSDMTGCHFEEIR
;
A
#
# COMPACT_ATOMS: atom_id res chain seq x y z
N MET A 1 24.71 -17.04 7.63
CA MET A 1 25.97 -16.29 7.49
C MET A 1 26.50 -16.48 6.08
N VAL A 2 25.97 -15.71 5.13
CA VAL A 2 26.57 -15.48 3.81
C VAL A 2 26.20 -14.06 3.41
N VAL A 3 27.13 -13.15 3.63
CA VAL A 3 27.06 -11.76 3.18
C VAL A 3 27.53 -11.75 1.74
N GLY A 4 26.63 -11.55 0.79
CA GLY A 4 26.94 -11.39 -0.62
C GLY A 4 27.23 -9.95 -0.96
N LEU A 5 28.50 -9.59 -1.08
CA LEU A 5 28.97 -8.33 -1.67
C LEU A 5 28.46 -8.20 -3.12
N TRP A 6 27.60 -7.26 -3.38
CA TRP A 6 27.31 -6.82 -4.74
C TRP A 6 28.32 -5.75 -5.15
N LYS A 7 29.20 -6.14 -6.04
CA LYS A 7 30.19 -5.26 -6.66
C LYS A 7 29.48 -4.23 -7.55
N ARG A 8 29.89 -2.97 -7.37
CA ARG A 8 29.61 -1.82 -8.24
C ARG A 8 30.05 -2.15 -9.67
N SER A 9 29.12 -2.39 -10.57
CA SER A 9 29.39 -2.45 -12.00
C SER A 9 29.24 -1.06 -12.58
N ALA A 10 30.36 -0.41 -12.81
CA ALA A 10 30.43 0.78 -13.66
C ALA A 10 30.11 0.36 -15.10
N LEU A 11 28.93 0.72 -15.61
CA LEU A 11 28.56 0.48 -17.01
C LEU A 11 29.16 1.59 -17.87
N ALA A 12 30.06 1.18 -18.76
CA ALA A 12 30.65 2.06 -19.78
C ALA A 12 29.57 2.59 -20.73
N LEU A 13 29.54 3.91 -20.89
CA LEU A 13 28.78 4.60 -21.94
C LEU A 13 29.38 4.24 -23.31
N LEU A 14 28.69 3.45 -24.11
CA LEU A 14 28.98 3.34 -25.54
C LEU A 14 28.37 4.56 -26.25
N LEU A 15 29.23 5.42 -26.74
CA LEU A 15 28.92 6.52 -27.62
C LEU A 15 28.47 5.96 -28.99
N VAL A 16 27.21 6.19 -29.36
CA VAL A 16 26.72 6.04 -30.72
C VAL A 16 26.80 7.42 -31.39
N PRO A 17 27.44 7.57 -32.56
CA PRO A 17 27.59 8.87 -33.18
C PRO A 17 26.28 9.38 -33.78
N ALA A 18 26.15 10.69 -33.72
CA ALA A 18 25.06 11.56 -34.03
C ALA A 18 24.35 11.29 -35.37
N LEU A 19 23.03 11.12 -35.30
CA LEU A 19 22.11 11.55 -36.35
C LEU A 19 21.70 12.99 -36.04
N ALA A 20 22.34 13.93 -36.69
CA ALA A 20 22.06 15.35 -36.55
C ALA A 20 20.72 15.70 -37.20
N GLY A 21 19.77 16.16 -36.42
CA GLY A 21 18.51 16.74 -36.83
C GLY A 21 17.64 16.95 -35.60
N ALA A 22 17.73 18.12 -34.95
CA ALA A 22 16.83 18.67 -33.92
C ALA A 22 16.27 17.66 -32.91
N ALA A 23 17.12 16.80 -32.34
CA ALA A 23 16.82 16.15 -31.08
C ALA A 23 17.07 17.20 -29.98
N ARG A 24 16.07 17.50 -29.14
CA ARG A 24 16.34 18.16 -27.85
C ARG A 24 17.53 17.43 -27.24
N ALA A 25 18.56 18.19 -26.82
CA ALA A 25 19.73 17.61 -26.22
C ALA A 25 19.29 16.72 -25.05
N PHE A 26 19.85 15.51 -24.98
CA PHE A 26 19.68 14.59 -23.85
C PHE A 26 19.81 15.38 -22.54
N ASP A 27 18.77 15.38 -21.72
CA ASP A 27 18.72 16.19 -20.49
C ASP A 27 19.60 15.54 -19.42
N ARG A 28 20.91 15.71 -19.60
CA ARG A 28 21.91 15.15 -18.71
C ARG A 28 21.79 15.70 -17.29
N GLU A 29 21.51 16.99 -17.14
CA GLU A 29 21.39 17.65 -15.84
C GLU A 29 20.17 17.13 -15.07
N GLY A 30 19.02 17.02 -15.72
CA GLY A 30 17.82 16.45 -15.11
C GLY A 30 17.99 14.99 -14.70
N ILE A 31 18.74 14.19 -15.48
CA ILE A 31 19.05 12.80 -15.12
C ILE A 31 20.01 12.72 -13.92
N GLU A 32 20.98 13.62 -13.82
CA GLU A 32 21.88 13.70 -12.67
C GLU A 32 21.12 14.08 -11.39
N VAL A 33 20.15 14.99 -11.47
CA VAL A 33 19.23 15.33 -10.35
C VAL A 33 18.42 14.11 -9.92
N ILE A 34 17.79 13.40 -10.85
CA ILE A 34 17.04 12.17 -10.55
C ILE A 34 17.93 11.14 -9.84
N ASN A 35 19.13 10.88 -10.34
CA ASN A 35 20.03 9.91 -9.76
C ASN A 35 20.50 10.30 -8.34
N ARG A 36 20.78 11.59 -8.10
CA ARG A 36 21.17 12.11 -6.79
C ARG A 36 20.04 11.94 -5.77
N ASN A 37 18.82 12.37 -6.13
CA ASN A 37 17.66 12.28 -5.25
C ASN A 37 17.25 10.82 -4.99
N TYR A 38 17.36 9.95 -5.99
CA TYR A 38 17.21 8.51 -5.83
C TYR A 38 18.20 7.95 -4.80
N THR A 39 19.48 8.30 -4.89
CA THR A 39 20.50 7.80 -3.96
C THR A 39 20.21 8.27 -2.53
N ALA A 40 19.89 9.56 -2.34
CA ALA A 40 19.54 10.11 -1.04
C ALA A 40 18.30 9.43 -0.43
N MET A 41 17.30 9.11 -1.24
CA MET A 41 16.12 8.38 -0.79
C MET A 41 16.45 6.95 -0.36
N MET A 42 17.26 6.22 -1.12
CA MET A 42 17.67 4.86 -0.76
C MET A 42 18.51 4.85 0.55
N GLU A 43 19.40 5.81 0.73
CA GLU A 43 20.15 6.00 1.99
C GLU A 43 19.22 6.29 3.17
N ALA A 44 18.19 7.12 2.98
CA ALA A 44 17.19 7.41 4.01
C ALA A 44 16.29 6.19 4.34
N LEU A 45 16.07 5.29 3.38
CA LEU A 45 15.32 4.04 3.62
C LEU A 45 16.12 3.03 4.46
N GLU A 46 17.46 3.06 4.39
CA GLU A 46 18.36 2.21 5.18
C GLU A 46 18.55 2.71 6.63
N ALA A 47 18.15 3.96 6.93
CA ALA A 47 18.25 4.54 8.28
C ALA A 47 17.40 3.79 9.31
N ASP A 48 17.69 3.99 10.60
CA ASP A 48 16.97 3.30 11.69
C ASP A 48 15.46 3.60 11.59
N PRO A 49 14.62 2.58 11.60
CA PRO A 49 13.17 2.76 11.61
C PRO A 49 12.63 3.61 12.78
N ALA A 50 13.39 3.72 13.86
CA ALA A 50 13.04 4.58 14.98
C ALA A 50 13.05 6.08 14.61
N ASP A 51 13.76 6.47 13.54
CA ASP A 51 13.81 7.85 13.04
C ASP A 51 12.53 8.25 12.27
N GLY A 52 11.53 7.38 12.19
CA GLY A 52 10.24 7.63 11.57
C GLY A 52 10.26 7.57 10.04
N VAL A 53 9.36 8.33 9.40
CA VAL A 53 9.16 8.33 7.95
C VAL A 53 9.57 9.62 7.26
N ASP A 54 9.90 10.68 8.00
CA ASP A 54 10.10 12.01 7.43
C ASP A 54 11.27 12.08 6.46
N ALA A 55 12.45 11.60 6.84
CA ALA A 55 13.63 11.66 5.99
C ALA A 55 13.46 10.93 4.64
N PRO A 56 12.90 9.69 4.58
CA PRO A 56 12.54 9.07 3.31
C PRO A 56 11.49 9.84 2.51
N LEU A 57 10.46 10.38 3.16
CA LEU A 57 9.40 11.14 2.48
C LEU A 57 9.91 12.46 1.91
N ASP A 58 10.77 13.17 2.62
CA ASP A 58 11.41 14.39 2.11
C ASP A 58 12.29 14.10 0.89
N ALA A 59 13.04 13.01 0.93
CA ALA A 59 13.85 12.60 -0.21
C ALA A 59 12.99 12.16 -1.41
N ALA A 60 11.85 11.50 -1.16
CA ALA A 60 10.88 11.16 -2.20
C ALA A 60 10.22 12.41 -2.80
N TYR A 61 9.87 13.38 -1.98
CA TYR A 61 9.32 14.65 -2.44
C TYR A 61 10.29 15.38 -3.39
N ARG A 62 11.59 15.47 -3.02
CA ARG A 62 12.62 16.04 -3.90
C ARG A 62 12.76 15.28 -5.22
N LEU A 63 12.55 13.96 -5.20
CA LEU A 63 12.59 13.15 -6.42
C LEU A 63 11.43 13.49 -7.35
N LEU A 64 10.23 13.67 -6.81
CA LEU A 64 9.01 14.01 -7.54
C LEU A 64 9.02 15.46 -8.04
N ASN A 65 9.56 16.38 -7.26
CA ASN A 65 9.50 17.83 -7.49
C ASN A 65 10.85 18.44 -7.94
N HIS A 66 11.62 17.69 -8.72
CA HIS A 66 12.87 18.17 -9.35
C HIS A 66 13.91 18.75 -8.38
N GLY A 67 13.91 18.32 -7.13
CA GLY A 67 14.87 18.73 -6.11
C GLY A 67 14.37 19.82 -5.16
N GLU A 68 13.11 20.23 -5.26
CA GLU A 68 12.49 21.13 -4.31
C GLU A 68 12.27 20.45 -2.95
N ASP A 69 12.39 21.22 -1.86
CA ASP A 69 12.14 20.71 -0.53
C ASP A 69 10.63 20.57 -0.26
N ARG A 70 10.28 19.56 0.52
CA ARG A 70 8.91 19.34 0.97
C ARG A 70 8.46 20.54 1.83
N PRO A 71 7.30 21.15 1.54
CA PRO A 71 6.77 22.19 2.40
C PRO A 71 6.53 21.62 3.81
N GLU A 72 6.78 22.42 4.82
CA GLU A 72 6.43 22.04 6.19
C GLU A 72 4.93 21.68 6.24
N ALA A 73 4.63 20.53 6.84
CA ALA A 73 3.25 20.06 6.95
C ALA A 73 2.42 21.16 7.65
N SER A 74 1.42 21.71 6.97
CA SER A 74 0.45 22.56 7.63
C SER A 74 -0.27 21.71 8.68
N GLU A 75 -0.40 22.21 9.91
CA GLU A 75 -1.12 21.53 10.99
C GLU A 75 -2.61 21.25 10.65
N ASP A 76 -3.08 21.80 9.53
CA ASP A 76 -4.43 21.66 8.98
C ASP A 76 -4.62 20.49 7.99
N GLY A 77 -3.77 19.47 8.01
CA GLY A 77 -4.10 18.22 7.31
C GLY A 77 -5.46 17.72 7.79
N PRO A 78 -6.30 17.08 6.93
CA PRO A 78 -7.56 16.55 7.40
C PRO A 78 -7.27 15.61 8.56
N ALA A 79 -7.40 16.10 9.77
CA ALA A 79 -7.48 15.28 10.95
C ALA A 79 -8.60 14.30 10.66
N GLY A 80 -8.22 13.10 10.20
CA GLY A 80 -9.17 12.01 10.18
C GLY A 80 -9.79 12.06 11.55
N SER A 81 -11.09 12.31 11.63
CA SER A 81 -11.83 12.47 12.87
C SER A 81 -11.32 11.36 13.81
N ALA A 82 -10.35 11.75 14.65
CA ALA A 82 -9.88 10.87 15.71
C ALA A 82 -11.15 10.55 16.47
N ALA A 83 -11.63 9.33 16.29
CA ALA A 83 -12.81 8.88 17.04
C ALA A 83 -12.39 9.05 18.48
N GLU A 84 -12.95 10.08 19.12
CA GLU A 84 -12.72 10.33 20.55
C GLU A 84 -12.81 8.97 21.25
N PRO A 85 -11.81 8.62 22.08
CA PRO A 85 -11.90 7.41 22.86
C PRO A 85 -13.25 7.50 23.55
N ALA A 86 -14.12 6.51 23.31
CA ALA A 86 -15.42 6.46 23.96
C ALA A 86 -15.14 6.42 25.46
N GLY A 87 -15.15 7.60 26.07
CA GLY A 87 -14.80 7.80 27.46
C GLY A 87 -15.80 7.09 28.35
N SER A 88 -15.60 5.77 28.54
CA SER A 88 -16.29 5.08 29.60
C SER A 88 -15.69 5.54 30.92
N THR A 89 -16.43 6.32 31.69
CA THR A 89 -16.07 6.73 33.05
C THR A 89 -16.16 5.58 34.06
N ARG A 90 -16.59 4.40 33.63
CA ARG A 90 -16.73 3.22 34.50
C ARG A 90 -15.41 2.43 34.56
N LYS A 91 -15.00 2.02 35.78
CA LYS A 91 -13.86 1.12 35.97
C LYS A 91 -14.11 -0.16 35.16
N GLY A 92 -13.09 -0.62 34.47
CA GLY A 92 -13.19 -1.81 33.62
C GLY A 92 -13.42 -3.09 34.43
N VAL A 93 -14.18 -3.98 33.85
CA VAL A 93 -14.51 -5.28 34.42
C VAL A 93 -13.88 -6.37 33.57
N VAL A 94 -13.04 -7.20 34.21
CA VAL A 94 -12.43 -8.38 33.60
C VAL A 94 -13.22 -9.66 33.87
N GLY A 95 -13.02 -10.67 33.05
CA GLY A 95 -13.61 -11.97 33.21
C GLY A 95 -12.87 -13.03 32.41
N LYS A 96 -13.38 -14.27 32.49
CA LYS A 96 -12.96 -15.37 31.64
C LYS A 96 -14.10 -15.85 30.77
N ALA A 97 -13.74 -16.38 29.60
CA ALA A 97 -14.66 -17.06 28.70
C ALA A 97 -13.94 -18.20 27.98
N LEU A 98 -14.69 -19.06 27.32
CA LEU A 98 -14.12 -20.04 26.38
C LEU A 98 -13.85 -19.37 25.03
N VAL A 99 -12.71 -19.67 24.42
CA VAL A 99 -12.31 -19.12 23.13
C VAL A 99 -13.22 -19.57 21.98
N ALA A 100 -13.66 -20.83 21.99
CA ALA A 100 -14.39 -21.45 20.90
C ALA A 100 -15.70 -20.73 20.50
N PRO A 101 -16.62 -20.39 21.42
CA PRO A 101 -17.83 -19.64 21.04
C PRO A 101 -17.54 -18.27 20.48
N ILE A 102 -16.53 -17.57 20.99
CA ILE A 102 -16.15 -16.24 20.53
C ILE A 102 -15.61 -16.31 19.10
N LEU A 103 -14.69 -17.23 18.83
CA LEU A 103 -14.14 -17.41 17.49
C LEU A 103 -15.22 -17.82 16.49
N GLN A 104 -16.18 -18.65 16.90
CA GLN A 104 -17.29 -19.05 16.04
C GLN A 104 -18.17 -17.85 15.65
N GLN A 105 -18.47 -16.96 16.59
CA GLN A 105 -19.23 -15.75 16.31
C GLN A 105 -18.49 -14.81 15.36
N VAL A 106 -17.18 -14.60 15.57
CA VAL A 106 -16.37 -13.76 14.70
C VAL A 106 -16.28 -14.35 13.28
N ALA A 107 -16.12 -15.66 13.16
CA ALA A 107 -16.05 -16.32 11.86
C ALA A 107 -17.33 -16.22 11.04
N LEU A 108 -18.49 -16.18 11.66
CA LEU A 108 -19.75 -15.96 10.94
C LEU A 108 -19.78 -14.59 10.23
N GLU A 109 -19.06 -13.61 10.76
CA GLU A 109 -19.04 -12.25 10.21
C GLU A 109 -17.87 -11.98 9.27
N VAL A 110 -16.68 -12.50 9.59
CA VAL A 110 -15.46 -12.21 8.81
C VAL A 110 -14.99 -13.38 7.94
N GLY A 111 -15.67 -14.52 7.99
CA GLY A 111 -15.30 -15.75 7.29
C GLY A 111 -14.44 -16.70 8.13
N SER A 112 -14.02 -17.82 7.53
CA SER A 112 -13.24 -18.85 8.25
C SER A 112 -11.90 -18.30 8.76
N MET A 113 -11.68 -18.40 10.06
CA MET A 113 -10.50 -17.91 10.77
C MET A 113 -9.55 -19.02 11.24
N GLY A 114 -9.58 -20.20 10.65
CA GLY A 114 -8.69 -21.28 11.15
C GLY A 114 -8.94 -21.63 12.62
N HIS A 115 -10.19 -21.80 13.01
CA HIS A 115 -10.61 -22.08 14.40
C HIS A 115 -9.82 -23.19 15.08
N ARG A 116 -9.55 -24.27 14.36
CA ARG A 116 -8.85 -25.42 14.90
C ARG A 116 -7.45 -25.06 15.36
N GLU A 117 -6.72 -24.37 14.52
CA GLU A 117 -5.34 -23.95 14.79
C GLU A 117 -5.28 -22.94 15.95
N LEU A 118 -6.23 -22.00 16.01
CA LEU A 118 -6.32 -21.07 17.14
C LEU A 118 -6.68 -21.75 18.44
N MET A 119 -7.61 -22.70 18.42
CA MET A 119 -7.94 -23.51 19.61
C MET A 119 -6.74 -24.35 20.05
N GLU A 120 -5.99 -24.90 19.11
CA GLU A 120 -4.77 -25.66 19.41
C GLU A 120 -3.66 -24.75 19.96
N ALA A 121 -3.49 -23.55 19.43
CA ALA A 121 -2.56 -22.54 19.95
C ALA A 121 -2.93 -22.11 21.38
N ALA A 122 -4.23 -21.90 21.65
CA ALA A 122 -4.75 -21.53 22.97
C ALA A 122 -4.88 -22.72 23.95
N ALA A 123 -4.54 -23.95 23.56
CA ALA A 123 -4.65 -25.12 24.45
C ALA A 123 -3.85 -25.01 25.77
N PRO A 124 -2.68 -24.31 25.84
CA PRO A 124 -1.97 -24.10 27.09
C PRO A 124 -2.79 -23.35 28.16
N SER A 125 -3.75 -22.52 27.74
CA SER A 125 -4.69 -21.84 28.66
C SER A 125 -5.97 -22.65 28.95
N GLY A 126 -6.05 -23.92 28.53
CA GLY A 126 -7.25 -24.72 28.62
C GLY A 126 -8.39 -24.28 27.70
N GLY A 127 -8.07 -23.51 26.66
CA GLY A 127 -9.06 -22.91 25.76
C GLY A 127 -9.81 -21.72 26.37
N GLU A 128 -9.33 -21.19 27.49
CA GLU A 128 -9.84 -19.99 28.14
C GLU A 128 -9.23 -18.72 27.47
N VAL A 129 -9.95 -17.62 27.57
CA VAL A 129 -9.51 -16.28 27.20
C VAL A 129 -9.79 -15.29 28.31
N LEU A 130 -8.92 -14.33 28.49
CA LEU A 130 -9.17 -13.16 29.31
C LEU A 130 -10.12 -12.21 28.55
N VAL A 131 -11.13 -11.69 29.24
CA VAL A 131 -12.15 -10.83 28.63
C VAL A 131 -12.23 -9.50 29.36
N VAL A 132 -12.06 -8.39 28.65
CA VAL A 132 -12.50 -7.06 29.11
C VAL A 132 -13.96 -6.92 28.73
N LYS A 133 -14.85 -7.07 29.74
CA LYS A 133 -16.31 -7.17 29.53
C LYS A 133 -16.94 -5.81 29.26
N SER A 134 -16.54 -4.80 30.03
CA SER A 134 -17.10 -3.44 29.97
C SER A 134 -16.21 -2.46 30.71
N GLY A 135 -16.41 -1.17 30.45
CA GLY A 135 -15.65 -0.10 31.07
C GLY A 135 -14.24 0.05 30.52
N ALA A 136 -13.49 1.02 31.03
CA ALA A 136 -12.15 1.32 30.55
C ALA A 136 -11.08 0.75 31.48
N LEU A 137 -10.05 0.17 30.89
CA LEU A 137 -8.83 -0.28 31.53
C LEU A 137 -7.61 0.22 30.77
N THR A 138 -6.59 0.64 31.50
CA THR A 138 -5.25 0.78 30.95
C THR A 138 -4.48 -0.52 31.10
N LEU A 139 -3.43 -0.71 30.32
CA LEU A 139 -2.54 -1.88 30.49
C LEU A 139 -1.94 -1.91 31.89
N ALA A 140 -1.58 -0.76 32.44
CA ALA A 140 -1.04 -0.62 33.79
C ALA A 140 -2.05 -0.97 34.91
N ALA A 141 -3.34 -0.78 34.68
CA ALA A 141 -4.39 -1.13 35.64
C ALA A 141 -4.85 -2.59 35.55
N LEU A 142 -4.48 -3.31 34.51
CA LEU A 142 -4.90 -4.68 34.28
C LEU A 142 -4.37 -5.67 35.34
N PRO A 143 -3.12 -5.59 35.86
CA PRO A 143 -2.64 -6.48 36.93
C PRO A 143 -3.49 -6.41 38.19
N GLU A 144 -3.87 -5.20 38.67
CA GLU A 144 -4.75 -5.04 39.85
C GLU A 144 -6.11 -5.72 39.66
N ALA A 145 -6.68 -5.56 38.45
CA ALA A 145 -7.96 -6.21 38.12
C ALA A 145 -7.83 -7.75 38.11
N LEU A 146 -6.69 -8.29 37.68
CA LEU A 146 -6.39 -9.72 37.67
C LEU A 146 -6.08 -10.26 39.08
N ASP A 147 -5.38 -9.52 39.92
CA ASP A 147 -5.09 -9.89 41.31
C ASP A 147 -6.37 -10.08 42.12
N SER A 148 -7.31 -9.14 41.98
CA SER A 148 -8.63 -9.25 42.64
C SER A 148 -9.44 -10.46 42.18
N SER A 149 -9.12 -11.05 41.04
CA SER A 149 -9.79 -12.20 40.43
C SER A 149 -9.01 -13.52 40.60
N GLY A 150 -7.77 -13.47 41.12
CA GLY A 150 -6.91 -14.65 41.27
C GLY A 150 -6.29 -15.14 39.94
N TRP A 151 -6.09 -14.24 38.95
CA TRP A 151 -5.64 -14.59 37.60
C TRP A 151 -4.29 -13.94 37.21
N GLN A 152 -3.43 -13.74 38.20
CA GLN A 152 -2.12 -13.08 38.04
C GLN A 152 -1.23 -13.75 36.98
N ALA A 153 -1.36 -15.06 36.81
CA ALA A 153 -0.58 -15.83 35.85
C ALA A 153 -0.90 -15.48 34.39
N PHE A 154 -2.01 -14.78 34.10
CA PHE A 154 -2.41 -14.43 32.75
C PHE A 154 -1.64 -13.22 32.19
N LEU A 155 -1.21 -12.34 33.07
CA LEU A 155 -0.36 -11.20 32.74
C LEU A 155 0.77 -11.15 33.78
N THR A 156 2.00 -11.20 33.31
CA THR A 156 3.20 -11.12 34.15
C THR A 156 4.00 -9.88 33.76
N GLY A 157 4.74 -9.32 34.71
CA GLY A 157 5.53 -8.10 34.49
C GLY A 157 5.06 -6.95 35.38
N ALA A 158 5.73 -5.83 35.29
CA ALA A 158 5.50 -4.60 36.05
C ALA A 158 6.09 -3.39 35.31
N ASP A 159 5.87 -2.21 35.86
CA ASP A 159 6.54 -0.97 35.46
C ASP A 159 6.48 -0.68 33.94
N GLY A 160 5.29 -0.84 33.34
CA GLY A 160 5.06 -0.61 31.91
C GLY A 160 5.52 -1.74 30.98
N SER A 161 6.05 -2.85 31.50
CA SER A 161 6.45 -4.00 30.68
C SER A 161 5.73 -5.26 31.11
N TYR A 162 4.87 -5.79 30.24
CA TYR A 162 3.96 -6.88 30.55
C TYR A 162 4.02 -7.99 29.50
N VAL A 163 3.85 -9.23 29.92
CA VAL A 163 3.73 -10.41 29.05
C VAL A 163 2.34 -11.01 29.24
N LEU A 164 1.57 -11.03 28.16
CA LEU A 164 0.25 -11.67 28.11
C LEU A 164 0.42 -13.16 27.78
N ASN A 165 -0.03 -14.02 28.69
CA ASN A 165 0.12 -15.49 28.63
C ASN A 165 -1.19 -16.22 28.23
N ILE A 166 -2.19 -15.51 27.75
CA ILE A 166 -3.51 -16.03 27.38
C ILE A 166 -4.07 -15.13 26.26
N PRO A 167 -4.95 -15.64 25.37
CA PRO A 167 -5.67 -14.75 24.47
C PRO A 167 -6.50 -13.70 25.22
N LEU A 168 -6.55 -12.49 24.70
CA LEU A 168 -7.33 -11.37 25.25
C LEU A 168 -8.45 -10.98 24.29
N VAL A 169 -9.65 -10.86 24.81
CA VAL A 169 -10.82 -10.37 24.06
C VAL A 169 -11.37 -9.11 24.70
N ILE A 170 -11.54 -8.07 23.92
CA ILE A 170 -12.22 -6.85 24.33
C ILE A 170 -13.64 -6.92 23.76
N LEU A 171 -14.66 -7.02 24.62
CA LEU A 171 -16.06 -7.07 24.20
C LEU A 171 -16.58 -5.67 23.83
N GLU A 172 -17.76 -5.60 23.23
CA GLU A 172 -18.38 -4.42 22.64
C GLU A 172 -18.40 -3.18 23.59
N ASP A 173 -18.62 -3.39 24.88
CA ASP A 173 -18.63 -2.34 25.92
C ASP A 173 -17.29 -2.15 26.63
N GLY A 174 -16.26 -2.91 26.24
CA GLY A 174 -14.92 -2.87 26.81
C GLY A 174 -14.00 -1.89 26.08
N VAL A 175 -13.13 -1.26 26.84
CA VAL A 175 -12.08 -0.36 26.34
C VAL A 175 -10.76 -0.77 26.96
N LEU A 176 -9.74 -0.97 26.12
CA LEU A 176 -8.36 -1.17 26.57
C LEU A 176 -7.45 -0.10 25.97
N ALA A 177 -6.70 0.58 26.83
CA ALA A 177 -5.65 1.51 26.42
C ALA A 177 -4.28 0.95 26.78
N ILE A 178 -3.37 0.96 25.81
CA ILE A 178 -1.94 0.74 25.96
C ILE A 178 -1.30 2.12 25.79
N GLU A 179 -0.75 2.62 26.89
CA GLU A 179 -0.37 4.04 27.04
C GLU A 179 1.10 4.30 26.67
N PRO A 180 1.50 5.55 26.54
CA PRO A 180 2.88 5.92 26.20
C PRO A 180 3.92 5.25 27.10
N GLY A 181 4.91 4.61 26.46
CA GLY A 181 5.99 3.90 27.15
C GLY A 181 5.66 2.44 27.51
N ASP A 182 4.41 2.02 27.41
CA ASP A 182 4.05 0.63 27.66
C ASP A 182 4.65 -0.33 26.65
N THR A 183 5.02 -1.51 27.13
CA THR A 183 5.41 -2.66 26.30
C THR A 183 4.52 -3.84 26.63
N LEU A 184 3.78 -4.34 25.65
CA LEU A 184 2.99 -5.56 25.76
C LEU A 184 3.58 -6.66 24.88
N GLU A 185 4.07 -7.71 25.51
CA GLU A 185 4.49 -8.93 24.83
C GLU A 185 3.35 -9.93 24.78
N LEU A 186 3.10 -10.50 23.61
CA LEU A 186 2.13 -11.57 23.41
C LEU A 186 2.89 -12.89 23.31
N ALA A 187 2.72 -13.78 24.27
CA ALA A 187 3.45 -15.05 24.36
C ALA A 187 2.95 -16.04 23.29
N ALA A 188 3.76 -16.26 22.25
CA ALA A 188 3.41 -17.14 21.14
C ALA A 188 3.25 -18.62 21.57
N ASP A 189 4.11 -19.09 22.46
CA ASP A 189 4.06 -20.47 23.00
C ASP A 189 2.84 -20.73 23.92
N ARG A 190 2.18 -19.65 24.35
CA ARG A 190 0.92 -19.68 25.11
C ARG A 190 -0.29 -19.42 24.23
N GLY A 191 -0.11 -19.15 22.93
CA GLY A 191 -1.18 -18.86 21.99
C GLY A 191 -1.85 -17.52 22.24
N ALA A 192 -1.14 -16.54 22.80
CA ALA A 192 -1.69 -15.22 23.08
C ALA A 192 -1.96 -14.45 21.77
N PHE A 193 -3.11 -13.78 21.72
CA PHE A 193 -3.50 -12.83 20.66
C PHE A 193 -4.51 -11.82 21.24
N ILE A 194 -4.80 -10.75 20.51
CA ILE A 194 -5.81 -9.76 20.88
C ILE A 194 -6.95 -9.81 19.87
N LEU A 195 -8.17 -10.01 20.34
CA LEU A 195 -9.40 -9.88 19.58
C LEU A 195 -10.19 -8.70 20.13
N ASN A 196 -10.28 -7.63 19.34
CA ASN A 196 -10.98 -6.42 19.72
C ASN A 196 -12.35 -6.35 19.04
N LEU A 197 -13.41 -6.47 19.84
CA LEU A 197 -14.81 -6.28 19.45
C LEU A 197 -15.37 -4.98 20.06
N GLY A 198 -14.58 -4.29 20.88
CA GLY A 198 -14.90 -3.05 21.57
C GLY A 198 -14.01 -1.89 21.11
N ALA A 199 -13.24 -1.32 22.01
CA ALA A 199 -12.31 -0.25 21.70
C ALA A 199 -10.88 -0.58 22.19
N LEU A 200 -9.91 -0.44 21.28
CA LEU A 200 -8.48 -0.59 21.56
C LEU A 200 -7.76 0.69 21.17
N THR A 201 -7.00 1.26 22.09
CA THR A 201 -6.11 2.38 21.83
C THR A 201 -4.68 1.97 22.12
N VAL A 202 -3.75 2.23 21.21
CA VAL A 202 -2.30 2.01 21.39
C VAL A 202 -1.61 3.31 21.02
N THR A 203 -1.01 3.98 21.99
CA THR A 203 -0.38 5.30 21.79
C THR A 203 1.04 5.26 22.30
N ASP A 204 2.01 5.62 21.45
CA ASP A 204 3.44 5.70 21.76
C ASP A 204 3.96 4.49 22.55
N ALA A 205 3.48 3.29 22.17
CA ALA A 205 3.69 2.06 22.91
C ALA A 205 4.25 0.94 22.00
N THR A 206 4.70 -0.15 22.62
CA THR A 206 5.21 -1.31 21.89
C THR A 206 4.32 -2.53 22.11
N VAL A 207 3.89 -3.17 21.02
CA VAL A 207 3.25 -4.49 21.07
C VAL A 207 4.06 -5.48 20.22
N LYS A 208 4.50 -6.58 20.81
CA LYS A 208 5.35 -7.54 20.10
C LYS A 208 4.97 -8.99 20.39
N GLY A 209 5.16 -9.83 19.38
CA GLY A 209 5.14 -11.28 19.60
C GLY A 209 6.44 -11.74 20.25
N SER A 210 6.35 -12.56 21.29
CA SER A 210 7.50 -13.10 22.03
C SER A 210 7.25 -14.55 22.43
N GLY A 211 8.21 -15.15 23.09
CA GLY A 211 8.10 -16.50 23.64
C GLY A 211 8.88 -17.56 22.86
N ALA A 212 8.85 -18.78 23.38
CA ALA A 212 9.49 -19.93 22.77
C ALA A 212 8.72 -20.38 21.51
N ARG A 213 9.22 -21.42 20.84
CA ARG A 213 8.58 -21.97 19.65
C ARG A 213 7.12 -22.36 19.95
N PRO A 214 6.14 -21.86 19.19
CA PRO A 214 4.73 -22.15 19.44
C PRO A 214 4.41 -23.63 19.19
N ARG A 215 3.33 -24.10 19.83
CA ARG A 215 2.83 -25.48 19.66
C ARG A 215 2.31 -25.73 18.24
N VAL A 216 1.63 -24.72 17.68
CA VAL A 216 1.18 -24.74 16.29
C VAL A 216 2.29 -24.14 15.44
N PRO A 217 2.83 -24.88 14.46
CA PRO A 217 3.81 -24.34 13.54
C PRO A 217 3.29 -23.06 12.87
N ASP A 218 4.16 -22.09 12.67
CA ASP A 218 3.86 -20.80 12.00
C ASP A 218 2.89 -19.88 12.76
N PHE A 219 2.40 -20.26 13.94
CA PHE A 219 1.61 -19.37 14.78
C PHE A 219 2.48 -18.21 15.30
N HIS A 220 2.02 -17.01 15.00
CA HIS A 220 2.51 -15.78 15.63
C HIS A 220 1.31 -15.03 16.20
N PRO A 221 1.46 -14.36 17.33
CA PRO A 221 0.43 -13.49 17.89
C PRO A 221 -0.07 -12.46 16.88
N PHE A 222 -1.30 -12.01 17.04
CA PHE A 222 -1.92 -11.03 16.16
C PHE A 222 -2.91 -10.15 16.92
N ILE A 223 -3.30 -9.04 16.30
CA ILE A 223 -4.37 -8.15 16.75
C ILE A 223 -5.43 -8.12 15.66
N LEU A 224 -6.66 -8.51 15.99
CA LEU A 224 -7.81 -8.44 15.08
C LEU A 224 -8.90 -7.56 15.68
N THR A 225 -9.30 -6.52 14.95
CA THR A 225 -10.49 -5.70 15.24
C THR A 225 -11.63 -6.15 14.33
N ALA A 226 -12.76 -6.57 14.92
CA ALA A 226 -13.90 -7.13 14.19
C ALA A 226 -15.24 -6.74 14.84
N ARG A 227 -16.38 -7.05 14.21
CA ARG A 227 -17.73 -6.92 14.76
C ARG A 227 -18.09 -5.51 15.27
N GLY A 228 -17.72 -4.47 14.51
CA GLY A 228 -17.96 -3.09 14.93
C GLY A 228 -16.96 -2.54 15.93
N GLY A 229 -15.94 -3.32 16.29
CA GLY A 229 -14.83 -2.85 17.11
C GLY A 229 -14.09 -1.68 16.48
N ARG A 230 -13.45 -0.88 17.33
CA ARG A 230 -12.68 0.29 16.95
C ARG A 230 -11.25 0.17 17.46
N ALA A 231 -10.28 0.52 16.61
CA ALA A 231 -8.89 0.62 17.06
C ALA A 231 -8.24 1.91 16.55
N THR A 232 -7.54 2.59 17.44
CA THR A 232 -6.68 3.73 17.13
C THR A 232 -5.27 3.39 17.56
N ILE A 233 -4.33 3.42 16.59
CA ILE A 233 -2.93 3.08 16.84
C ILE A 233 -2.08 4.23 16.32
N THR A 234 -1.33 4.86 17.21
CA THR A 234 -0.56 6.06 16.88
C THR A 234 0.81 6.02 17.56
N GLY A 235 1.86 6.46 16.86
CA GLY A 235 3.21 6.62 17.42
C GLY A 235 3.86 5.33 17.93
N SER A 236 3.33 4.17 17.54
CA SER A 236 3.61 2.92 18.22
C SER A 236 4.53 1.98 17.41
N ARG A 237 5.00 0.92 18.04
CA ARG A 237 5.77 -0.14 17.37
C ARG A 237 5.09 -1.49 17.53
N LEU A 238 4.76 -2.12 16.39
CA LEU A 238 4.22 -3.48 16.34
C LEU A 238 5.22 -4.42 15.66
N SER A 239 5.62 -5.52 16.33
CA SER A 239 6.65 -6.39 15.75
C SER A 239 6.43 -7.87 16.02
N ASN A 240 6.96 -8.71 15.12
CA ASN A 240 6.90 -10.18 15.20
C ASN A 240 5.45 -10.71 15.34
N LEU A 241 4.52 -10.09 14.63
CA LEU A 241 3.10 -10.44 14.67
C LEU A 241 2.64 -11.08 13.36
N GLY A 242 1.58 -11.87 13.44
CA GLY A 242 0.85 -12.40 12.30
C GLY A 242 1.08 -13.87 12.01
N PHE A 243 -0.01 -14.62 12.01
CA PHE A 243 -0.04 -16.04 11.70
C PHE A 243 0.11 -16.26 10.18
N ASP A 244 1.14 -16.94 9.75
CA ASP A 244 1.59 -16.93 8.34
C ASP A 244 0.61 -17.57 7.35
N THR A 245 -0.27 -18.45 7.79
CA THR A 245 -1.13 -19.25 6.90
C THR A 245 -2.58 -18.80 6.85
N ARG A 246 -2.99 -17.78 7.61
CA ARG A 246 -4.41 -17.42 7.77
C ARG A 246 -4.69 -15.95 7.48
N PRO A 247 -5.73 -15.63 6.67
CA PRO A 247 -6.24 -14.27 6.53
C PRO A 247 -6.74 -13.71 7.86
N LEU A 248 -6.74 -12.39 8.00
CA LEU A 248 -7.19 -11.65 9.19
C LEU A 248 -6.45 -11.95 10.49
N MET A 249 -5.40 -12.78 10.44
CA MET A 249 -4.47 -13.02 11.55
C MET A 249 -3.07 -12.50 11.21
N SER A 250 -3.02 -11.50 10.38
CA SER A 250 -1.84 -11.07 9.61
C SER A 250 -0.86 -10.18 10.38
N GLY A 251 -1.06 -9.96 11.66
CA GLY A 251 -0.29 -9.04 12.50
C GLY A 251 -1.21 -8.00 13.09
N LEU A 252 -1.58 -6.97 12.34
CA LEU A 252 -2.69 -6.08 12.63
C LEU A 252 -3.76 -6.29 11.55
N ALA A 253 -4.99 -6.60 11.97
CA ALA A 253 -6.09 -6.78 11.03
C ALA A 253 -7.36 -6.07 11.47
N PHE A 254 -8.09 -5.56 10.48
CA PHE A 254 -9.44 -5.02 10.62
C PHE A 254 -10.35 -5.82 9.70
N GLY A 255 -11.41 -6.41 10.25
CA GLY A 255 -12.34 -7.23 9.48
C GLY A 255 -13.79 -6.82 9.67
N SER A 256 -14.52 -6.68 8.56
CA SER A 256 -15.98 -6.56 8.56
C SER A 256 -16.56 -7.35 7.38
N SER A 257 -17.66 -8.06 7.64
CA SER A 257 -18.44 -8.63 6.55
C SER A 257 -19.10 -7.53 5.72
N PRO A 258 -19.25 -7.70 4.40
CA PRO A 258 -20.08 -6.80 3.59
C PRO A 258 -21.53 -6.68 4.12
N PHE A 259 -22.02 -7.71 4.79
CA PHE A 259 -23.39 -7.79 5.33
C PHE A 259 -23.49 -7.40 6.80
N ALA A 260 -22.38 -7.06 7.47
CA ALA A 260 -22.41 -6.64 8.87
C ALA A 260 -23.16 -5.31 9.01
N SER A 261 -24.08 -5.26 9.99
CA SER A 261 -24.81 -4.04 10.32
C SER A 261 -23.93 -2.97 10.98
N LEU A 262 -22.91 -3.40 11.71
CA LEU A 262 -21.89 -2.55 12.32
C LEU A 262 -20.54 -2.83 11.67
N LYS A 263 -19.97 -1.82 11.03
CA LYS A 263 -18.62 -1.90 10.46
C LYS A 263 -17.59 -1.60 11.53
N SER A 264 -16.52 -2.38 11.54
CA SER A 264 -15.33 -2.05 12.32
C SER A 264 -14.70 -0.78 11.77
N ARG A 265 -13.99 -0.03 12.61
CA ARG A 265 -13.33 1.21 12.25
C ARG A 265 -11.90 1.22 12.76
N GLY A 266 -11.04 1.92 12.05
CA GLY A 266 -9.64 2.04 12.46
C GLY A 266 -8.93 3.22 11.87
N THR A 267 -8.02 3.76 12.64
CA THR A 267 -7.04 4.74 12.21
C THR A 267 -5.68 4.29 12.70
N VAL A 268 -4.70 4.29 11.80
CA VAL A 268 -3.33 3.90 12.12
C VAL A 268 -2.40 4.98 11.58
N SER A 269 -1.63 5.59 12.45
CA SER A 269 -0.70 6.65 12.06
C SER A 269 0.63 6.56 12.81
N ASP A 270 1.69 7.09 12.20
CA ASP A 270 3.02 7.26 12.80
C ASP A 270 3.56 5.98 13.46
N THR A 271 3.18 4.81 12.94
CA THR A 271 3.42 3.50 13.55
C THR A 271 4.42 2.68 12.74
N VAL A 272 5.35 2.02 13.44
CA VAL A 272 6.34 1.12 12.83
C VAL A 272 5.87 -0.33 12.95
N PHE A 273 5.72 -0.99 11.81
CA PHE A 273 5.47 -2.43 11.70
C PHE A 273 6.76 -3.13 11.26
N ASP A 274 7.29 -4.02 12.10
CA ASP A 274 8.55 -4.71 11.83
C ASP A 274 8.36 -6.23 11.91
N ASN A 275 8.72 -6.94 10.83
CA ASN A 275 8.57 -8.39 10.76
C ASN A 275 7.14 -8.88 11.10
N VAL A 276 6.13 -8.13 10.68
CA VAL A 276 4.73 -8.59 10.71
C VAL A 276 4.43 -9.47 9.49
N ARG A 277 3.38 -10.29 9.54
CA ARG A 277 2.94 -11.01 8.35
C ARG A 277 2.43 -10.04 7.28
N SER A 278 1.55 -9.15 7.70
CA SER A 278 0.91 -8.11 6.89
C SER A 278 0.14 -7.15 7.80
N VAL A 279 -0.15 -5.94 7.35
CA VAL A 279 -1.29 -5.16 7.84
C VAL A 279 -2.45 -5.43 6.88
N GLU A 280 -3.61 -5.88 7.41
CA GLU A 280 -4.74 -6.32 6.59
C GLU A 280 -6.03 -5.61 6.98
N VAL A 281 -6.74 -5.07 5.98
CA VAL A 281 -8.00 -4.36 6.18
C VAL A 281 -9.04 -4.92 5.20
N THR A 282 -10.16 -5.41 5.73
CA THR A 282 -11.19 -6.05 4.92
C THR A 282 -12.58 -5.51 5.24
N GLY A 283 -13.29 -5.01 4.22
CA GLY A 283 -14.69 -4.59 4.31
C GLY A 283 -14.93 -3.35 5.18
N ILE A 284 -13.92 -2.51 5.35
CA ILE A 284 -13.97 -1.26 6.12
C ILE A 284 -14.34 -0.10 5.20
N GLU A 285 -15.00 0.91 5.75
CA GLU A 285 -15.32 2.17 5.09
C GLU A 285 -14.43 3.28 5.65
N ASP A 286 -13.97 4.19 4.79
CA ASP A 286 -13.17 5.40 5.11
C ASP A 286 -11.95 5.13 6.02
N PHE A 287 -11.22 4.05 5.74
CA PHE A 287 -10.04 3.68 6.52
C PHE A 287 -8.88 4.66 6.29
N VAL A 288 -8.23 5.09 7.37
CA VAL A 288 -7.08 5.99 7.33
C VAL A 288 -5.82 5.26 7.79
N PHE A 289 -4.80 5.26 6.93
CA PHE A 289 -3.48 4.69 7.19
C PHE A 289 -2.40 5.67 6.72
N SER A 290 -1.77 6.38 7.64
CA SER A 290 -0.89 7.49 7.28
C SER A 290 0.40 7.53 8.10
N ARG A 291 1.49 7.93 7.44
CA ARG A 291 2.80 8.13 8.08
C ARG A 291 3.32 6.90 8.83
N ASN A 292 2.95 5.71 8.33
CA ASN A 292 3.40 4.45 8.92
C ASN A 292 4.62 3.90 8.17
N ARG A 293 5.44 3.14 8.87
CA ARG A 293 6.54 2.38 8.28
C ARG A 293 6.25 0.88 8.40
N ILE A 294 6.10 0.19 7.28
CA ILE A 294 6.05 -1.28 7.23
C ILE A 294 7.37 -1.77 6.66
N GLN A 295 8.10 -2.57 7.43
CA GLN A 295 9.36 -3.13 6.98
C GLN A 295 9.45 -4.63 7.24
N LYS A 296 10.09 -5.34 6.31
CA LYS A 296 10.32 -6.79 6.41
C LYS A 296 9.03 -7.57 6.69
N ALA A 297 7.90 -7.11 6.15
CA ALA A 297 6.67 -7.90 6.23
C ALA A 297 6.92 -9.26 5.57
N ARG A 298 6.53 -10.37 6.24
CA ARG A 298 6.77 -11.72 5.71
C ARG A 298 5.88 -12.07 4.52
N GLY A 299 4.83 -11.30 4.28
CA GLY A 299 3.93 -11.41 3.14
C GLY A 299 3.77 -10.09 2.40
N ILE A 300 2.52 -9.68 2.21
CA ILE A 300 2.15 -8.38 1.66
C ILE A 300 2.33 -7.32 2.75
N GLY A 301 2.92 -6.17 2.44
CA GLY A 301 3.05 -5.09 3.41
C GLY A 301 1.68 -4.62 3.90
N LEU A 302 0.88 -4.03 3.01
CA LEU A 302 -0.47 -3.55 3.29
C LEU A 302 -1.48 -4.21 2.33
N ARG A 303 -2.47 -4.92 2.87
CA ARG A 303 -3.56 -5.54 2.11
C ARG A 303 -4.89 -4.86 2.40
N LEU A 304 -5.56 -4.42 1.35
CA LEU A 304 -6.84 -3.70 1.35
C LEU A 304 -7.87 -4.50 0.54
N ASP A 305 -8.83 -5.12 1.19
CA ASP A 305 -9.80 -6.02 0.54
C ASP A 305 -11.23 -5.47 0.72
N LYS A 306 -11.92 -5.16 -0.38
CA LYS A 306 -13.30 -4.67 -0.40
C LYS A 306 -13.55 -3.44 0.46
N LEU A 307 -12.62 -2.50 0.46
CA LEU A 307 -12.80 -1.21 1.12
C LEU A 307 -13.73 -0.31 0.29
N LYS A 308 -14.43 0.59 0.99
CA LYS A 308 -15.18 1.69 0.38
C LYS A 308 -14.65 3.00 0.94
N GLY A 309 -14.03 3.81 0.10
CA GLY A 309 -13.26 4.95 0.56
C GLY A 309 -11.97 4.52 1.26
N GLY A 310 -11.17 5.47 1.63
CA GLY A 310 -9.95 5.30 2.41
C GLY A 310 -8.78 6.10 1.88
N ALA A 311 -7.95 6.56 2.82
CA ALA A 311 -6.77 7.35 2.57
C ALA A 311 -5.52 6.60 3.06
N ILE A 312 -4.67 6.23 2.12
CA ILE A 312 -3.38 5.56 2.35
C ILE A 312 -2.30 6.57 1.97
N ARG A 313 -1.78 7.30 2.95
CA ARG A 313 -0.95 8.47 2.68
C ARG A 313 0.37 8.48 3.43
N ASP A 314 1.43 8.94 2.76
CA ASP A 314 2.73 9.21 3.38
C ASP A 314 3.31 8.00 4.14
N ASN A 315 3.09 6.79 3.64
CA ASN A 315 3.64 5.58 4.26
C ASN A 315 4.92 5.14 3.57
N VAL A 316 5.79 4.49 4.33
CA VAL A 316 7.01 3.83 3.85
C VAL A 316 6.84 2.32 3.97
N ILE A 317 6.80 1.62 2.85
CA ILE A 317 6.63 0.15 2.79
C ILE A 317 7.84 -0.44 2.09
N VAL A 318 8.68 -1.16 2.84
CA VAL A 318 9.98 -1.61 2.35
C VAL A 318 10.25 -3.07 2.68
N SER A 319 10.85 -3.78 1.71
CA SER A 319 11.32 -5.17 1.88
C SER A 319 10.24 -6.15 2.33
N SER A 320 9.02 -6.01 1.83
CA SER A 320 7.97 -7.01 2.04
C SER A 320 8.25 -8.25 1.20
N GLY A 321 7.95 -9.44 1.73
CA GLY A 321 8.20 -10.72 1.06
C GLY A 321 7.38 -10.94 -0.21
N MET A 322 6.29 -10.20 -0.39
CA MET A 322 5.45 -10.18 -1.58
C MET A 322 5.25 -8.74 -2.07
N HIS A 323 4.00 -8.33 -2.34
CA HIS A 323 3.71 -6.97 -2.77
C HIS A 323 3.89 -5.96 -1.62
N GLY A 324 4.28 -4.73 -1.95
CA GLY A 324 4.25 -3.64 -0.98
C GLY A 324 2.81 -3.35 -0.56
N MET A 325 1.95 -3.04 -1.53
CA MET A 325 0.51 -2.80 -1.32
C MET A 325 -0.33 -3.65 -2.28
N LEU A 326 -1.46 -4.16 -1.79
CA LEU A 326 -2.43 -4.92 -2.58
C LEU A 326 -3.85 -4.43 -2.28
N ALA A 327 -4.57 -3.95 -3.29
CA ALA A 327 -5.99 -3.60 -3.21
C ALA A 327 -6.82 -4.60 -4.04
N ILE A 328 -7.87 -5.18 -3.42
CA ILE A 328 -8.74 -6.17 -4.05
C ILE A 328 -10.19 -5.70 -3.94
N GLY A 329 -10.90 -5.53 -5.06
CA GLY A 329 -12.33 -5.19 -5.07
C GLY A 329 -12.69 -3.95 -4.27
N SER A 330 -11.75 -3.05 -4.06
CA SER A 330 -11.90 -1.83 -3.26
C SER A 330 -12.26 -0.65 -4.15
N THR A 331 -13.08 0.27 -3.65
CA THR A 331 -13.55 1.42 -4.42
C THR A 331 -13.33 2.73 -3.67
N GLY A 332 -13.01 3.81 -4.40
CA GLY A 332 -12.81 5.14 -3.80
C GLY A 332 -11.54 5.24 -2.95
N LEU A 333 -10.51 4.44 -3.25
CA LEU A 333 -9.23 4.53 -2.55
C LEU A 333 -8.36 5.65 -3.09
N GLU A 334 -7.74 6.39 -2.18
CA GLU A 334 -6.66 7.31 -2.47
C GLU A 334 -5.35 6.77 -1.88
N VAL A 335 -4.37 6.53 -2.75
CA VAL A 335 -3.03 6.05 -2.40
C VAL A 335 -2.06 7.15 -2.82
N ALA A 336 -1.61 7.98 -1.87
CA ALA A 336 -0.87 9.20 -2.18
C ALA A 336 0.37 9.41 -1.29
N GLY A 337 1.45 9.91 -1.86
CA GLY A 337 2.67 10.26 -1.13
C GLY A 337 3.42 9.07 -0.53
N ASN A 338 3.12 7.83 -0.91
CA ASN A 338 3.74 6.66 -0.30
C ASN A 338 5.05 6.28 -1.01
N ILE A 339 5.95 5.65 -0.27
CA ILE A 339 7.13 4.97 -0.81
C ILE A 339 6.90 3.46 -0.70
N SER A 340 7.00 2.76 -1.82
CA SER A 340 6.94 1.29 -1.86
C SER A 340 8.20 0.76 -2.54
N ALA A 341 9.13 0.21 -1.74
CA ALA A 341 10.50 -0.07 -2.18
C ALA A 341 10.95 -1.50 -1.88
N GLU A 342 11.74 -2.09 -2.78
CA GLU A 342 12.43 -3.36 -2.57
C GLU A 342 11.52 -4.51 -2.13
N ASN A 343 10.26 -4.51 -2.56
CA ASN A 343 9.33 -5.58 -2.23
C ASN A 343 9.53 -6.78 -3.16
N GLY A 344 9.28 -7.99 -2.66
CA GLY A 344 9.43 -9.24 -3.39
C GLY A 344 8.41 -9.48 -4.51
N GLY A 345 7.52 -8.55 -4.75
CA GLY A 345 6.55 -8.51 -5.84
C GLY A 345 6.37 -7.08 -6.33
N ARG A 346 5.12 -6.66 -6.58
CA ARG A 346 4.78 -5.33 -7.06
C ARG A 346 4.88 -4.28 -5.96
N GLY A 347 5.17 -3.04 -6.35
CA GLY A 347 5.07 -1.92 -5.43
C GLY A 347 3.61 -1.69 -4.99
N PHE A 348 2.70 -1.52 -5.97
CA PHE A 348 1.24 -1.49 -5.77
C PHE A 348 0.56 -2.44 -6.75
N PHE A 349 -0.44 -3.18 -6.28
CA PHE A 349 -1.28 -4.02 -7.12
C PHE A 349 -2.77 -3.80 -6.81
N GLY A 350 -3.51 -3.27 -7.76
CA GLY A 350 -4.97 -3.17 -7.74
C GLY A 350 -5.60 -4.25 -8.62
N ARG A 351 -6.60 -5.00 -8.10
CA ARG A 351 -7.22 -6.05 -8.90
C ARG A 351 -8.66 -6.38 -8.50
N ASP A 352 -9.30 -7.19 -9.33
CA ASP A 352 -10.61 -7.82 -9.06
C ASP A 352 -11.71 -6.78 -8.78
N GLY A 353 -11.80 -5.74 -9.63
CA GLY A 353 -12.86 -4.74 -9.58
C GLY A 353 -12.55 -3.55 -8.66
N VAL A 354 -11.28 -3.14 -8.56
CA VAL A 354 -10.96 -1.83 -7.97
C VAL A 354 -11.62 -0.72 -8.81
N GLY A 355 -12.21 0.27 -8.15
CA GLY A 355 -12.92 1.34 -8.83
C GLY A 355 -12.70 2.70 -8.21
N HIS A 356 -12.76 3.78 -9.01
CA HIS A 356 -12.48 5.14 -8.55
C HIS A 356 -11.20 5.20 -7.72
N LEU A 357 -10.13 4.60 -8.28
CA LEU A 357 -8.82 4.46 -7.64
C LEU A 357 -7.92 5.62 -8.06
N VAL A 358 -7.37 6.33 -7.09
CA VAL A 358 -6.33 7.34 -7.29
C VAL A 358 -5.02 6.84 -6.73
N VAL A 359 -3.97 6.79 -7.57
CA VAL A 359 -2.59 6.49 -7.17
C VAL A 359 -1.74 7.69 -7.55
N ALA A 360 -1.44 8.58 -6.61
CA ALA A 360 -0.86 9.88 -6.88
C ALA A 360 0.40 10.16 -6.04
N ASP A 361 1.39 10.79 -6.68
CA ASP A 361 2.58 11.32 -5.99
C ASP A 361 3.35 10.29 -5.15
N ASN A 362 3.30 9.01 -5.53
CA ASN A 362 4.02 7.95 -4.85
C ASN A 362 5.38 7.67 -5.50
N VAL A 363 6.25 7.00 -4.76
CA VAL A 363 7.50 6.46 -5.28
C VAL A 363 7.46 4.93 -5.22
N PHE A 364 7.56 4.28 -6.39
CA PHE A 364 7.63 2.83 -6.53
C PHE A 364 9.00 2.45 -7.07
N VAL A 365 9.85 1.86 -6.22
CA VAL A 365 11.26 1.69 -6.58
C VAL A 365 11.82 0.32 -6.26
N ALA A 366 12.60 -0.22 -7.19
CA ALA A 366 13.36 -1.46 -7.03
C ALA A 366 12.53 -2.67 -6.59
N ASN A 367 11.25 -2.72 -6.93
CA ASN A 367 10.40 -3.88 -6.65
C ASN A 367 10.74 -5.03 -7.62
N GLU A 368 10.57 -6.28 -7.17
CA GLU A 368 10.93 -7.49 -7.94
C GLU A 368 9.97 -7.77 -9.11
N ASP A 369 8.86 -7.05 -9.20
CA ASP A 369 7.86 -7.13 -10.27
C ASP A 369 7.58 -5.72 -10.81
N GLU A 370 6.34 -5.40 -11.24
CA GLU A 370 5.98 -4.05 -11.68
C GLU A 370 5.99 -3.04 -10.52
N GLY A 371 6.26 -1.77 -10.84
CA GLY A 371 6.11 -0.68 -9.87
C GLY A 371 4.65 -0.54 -9.46
N VAL A 372 3.77 -0.34 -10.44
CA VAL A 372 2.31 -0.25 -10.28
C VAL A 372 1.64 -1.21 -11.26
N ALA A 373 0.70 -2.02 -10.79
CA ALA A 373 -0.13 -2.82 -11.66
C ALA A 373 -1.61 -2.67 -11.31
N VAL A 374 -2.49 -2.58 -12.33
CA VAL A 374 -3.93 -2.62 -12.16
C VAL A 374 -4.54 -3.60 -13.15
N ALA A 375 -5.34 -4.54 -12.65
CA ALA A 375 -6.02 -5.54 -13.46
C ALA A 375 -7.53 -5.58 -13.15
N GLY A 376 -8.36 -5.33 -14.16
CA GLY A 376 -9.82 -5.32 -14.00
C GLY A 376 -10.33 -4.14 -13.18
N GLY A 377 -9.69 -2.98 -13.33
CA GLY A 377 -10.08 -1.73 -12.65
C GLY A 377 -11.09 -0.90 -13.45
N SER A 378 -11.73 0.06 -12.78
CA SER A 378 -12.59 1.06 -13.43
C SER A 378 -12.37 2.43 -12.82
N CYS A 379 -12.34 3.47 -13.67
CA CYS A 379 -12.02 4.84 -13.27
C CYS A 379 -10.72 4.91 -12.45
N VAL A 380 -9.61 4.57 -13.10
CA VAL A 380 -8.28 4.47 -12.49
C VAL A 380 -7.44 5.67 -12.89
N ASP A 381 -6.96 6.42 -11.92
CA ASP A 381 -6.10 7.59 -12.11
C ASP A 381 -4.73 7.35 -11.47
N ILE A 382 -3.69 7.20 -12.30
CA ILE A 382 -2.31 7.01 -11.86
C ILE A 382 -1.52 8.23 -12.29
N ARG A 383 -1.24 9.13 -11.36
CA ARG A 383 -0.65 10.44 -11.71
C ARG A 383 0.49 10.87 -10.79
N GLY A 384 1.44 11.62 -11.34
CA GLY A 384 2.51 12.25 -10.57
C GLY A 384 3.47 11.29 -9.86
N ASN A 385 3.46 9.99 -10.20
CA ASN A 385 4.28 9.02 -9.50
C ASN A 385 5.69 8.93 -10.10
N ALA A 386 6.68 8.66 -9.25
CA ALA A 386 8.00 8.25 -9.68
C ALA A 386 8.14 6.72 -9.61
N VAL A 387 8.35 6.09 -10.75
CA VAL A 387 8.39 4.63 -10.89
C VAL A 387 9.73 4.20 -11.46
N LEU A 388 10.64 3.72 -10.60
CA LEU A 388 12.04 3.58 -10.94
C LEU A 388 12.58 2.17 -10.69
N ARG A 389 13.37 1.69 -11.65
CA ARG A 389 14.22 0.48 -11.49
C ARG A 389 13.48 -0.78 -11.04
N ASN A 390 12.19 -0.88 -11.33
CA ASN A 390 11.45 -2.11 -11.06
C ASN A 390 11.88 -3.20 -12.05
N ARG A 391 11.81 -4.47 -11.64
CA ARG A 391 12.30 -5.59 -12.47
C ARG A 391 11.44 -5.93 -13.66
N ARG A 392 10.22 -5.43 -13.70
CA ARG A 392 9.33 -5.52 -14.85
C ARG A 392 8.93 -4.13 -15.32
N ASP A 393 7.65 -3.97 -15.67
CA ASP A 393 7.14 -2.70 -16.17
C ASP A 393 7.07 -1.66 -15.05
N GLY A 394 7.18 -0.39 -15.42
CA GLY A 394 6.92 0.69 -14.49
C GLY A 394 5.46 0.66 -14.06
N ILE A 395 4.56 0.90 -15.02
CA ILE A 395 3.11 0.85 -14.82
C ILE A 395 2.54 -0.19 -15.78
N ASN A 396 1.75 -1.15 -15.27
CA ASN A 396 1.03 -2.13 -16.05
C ASN A 396 -0.47 -2.00 -15.82
N VAL A 397 -1.24 -1.83 -16.90
CA VAL A 397 -2.70 -1.78 -16.85
C VAL A 397 -3.27 -2.84 -17.76
N SER A 398 -4.19 -3.65 -17.23
CA SER A 398 -4.86 -4.69 -18.01
C SER A 398 -6.34 -4.79 -17.70
N GLN A 399 -7.17 -5.07 -18.71
CA GLN A 399 -8.61 -5.30 -18.57
C GLN A 399 -9.34 -4.22 -17.76
N SER A 400 -8.93 -2.96 -17.92
CA SER A 400 -9.40 -1.85 -17.08
C SER A 400 -10.15 -0.81 -17.90
N LEU A 401 -11.19 -0.22 -17.31
CA LEU A 401 -12.09 0.76 -17.94
C LEU A 401 -11.74 2.17 -17.45
N GLY A 402 -11.63 3.13 -18.38
CA GLY A 402 -11.42 4.53 -18.02
C GLY A 402 -10.14 4.73 -17.22
N VAL A 403 -9.00 4.63 -17.87
CA VAL A 403 -7.69 4.74 -17.23
C VAL A 403 -6.98 6.00 -17.68
N ARG A 404 -6.50 6.79 -16.74
CA ARG A 404 -5.62 7.92 -16.97
C ARG A 404 -4.25 7.66 -16.34
N LEU A 405 -3.19 7.80 -17.14
CA LEU A 405 -1.79 7.67 -16.73
C LEU A 405 -1.11 9.01 -17.04
N ALA A 406 -0.91 9.87 -16.03
CA ALA A 406 -0.57 11.24 -16.29
C ALA A 406 0.56 11.79 -15.40
N GLY A 407 1.50 12.55 -15.99
CA GLY A 407 2.56 13.23 -15.23
C GLY A 407 3.52 12.30 -14.49
N ASN A 408 3.60 11.02 -14.84
CA ASN A 408 4.47 10.07 -14.15
C ASN A 408 5.90 10.12 -14.67
N LEU A 409 6.87 9.94 -13.78
CA LEU A 409 8.29 9.79 -14.06
C LEU A 409 8.67 8.31 -14.08
N LEU A 410 9.01 7.78 -15.26
CA LEU A 410 9.26 6.35 -15.48
C LEU A 410 10.73 6.13 -15.86
N VAL A 411 11.55 5.58 -14.94
CA VAL A 411 13.00 5.55 -15.09
C VAL A 411 13.59 4.16 -14.94
N ARG A 412 14.29 3.69 -15.96
CA ARG A 412 15.11 2.46 -15.92
C ARG A 412 14.36 1.22 -15.41
N ASN A 413 13.07 1.11 -15.65
CA ASN A 413 12.36 -0.14 -15.43
C ASN A 413 12.86 -1.18 -16.45
N GLN A 414 13.02 -2.44 -16.01
CA GLN A 414 13.60 -3.48 -16.88
C GLN A 414 12.62 -3.97 -17.95
N GLY A 415 11.32 -3.71 -17.78
CA GLY A 415 10.28 -3.84 -18.79
C GLY A 415 9.96 -2.51 -19.48
N ALA A 416 8.70 -2.34 -19.85
CA ALA A 416 8.20 -1.08 -20.39
C ALA A 416 8.05 -0.02 -19.29
N GLY A 417 8.15 1.26 -19.65
CA GLY A 417 7.71 2.34 -18.77
C GLY A 417 6.22 2.20 -18.49
N ILE A 418 5.40 2.10 -19.53
CA ILE A 418 3.96 1.81 -19.45
C ILE A 418 3.64 0.59 -20.33
N SER A 419 2.84 -0.33 -19.78
CA SER A 419 2.33 -1.51 -20.47
C SER A 419 0.79 -1.54 -20.39
N ILE A 420 0.12 -1.65 -21.55
CA ILE A 420 -1.34 -1.65 -21.66
C ILE A 420 -1.77 -2.95 -22.34
N ASN A 421 -2.55 -3.78 -21.62
CA ASN A 421 -2.90 -5.12 -22.11
C ASN A 421 -4.38 -5.42 -21.96
N ASP A 422 -4.94 -6.15 -22.92
CA ASP A 422 -6.31 -6.67 -22.87
C ASP A 422 -7.42 -5.61 -22.67
N SER A 423 -7.17 -4.38 -23.09
CA SER A 423 -8.14 -3.27 -23.06
C SER A 423 -8.89 -3.21 -24.40
N ILE A 424 -9.76 -4.18 -24.67
CA ILE A 424 -10.35 -4.44 -25.98
C ILE A 424 -11.77 -3.88 -26.18
N SER A 425 -12.42 -3.42 -25.14
CA SER A 425 -13.72 -2.73 -25.23
C SER A 425 -13.54 -1.27 -25.62
N PRO A 426 -14.46 -0.64 -26.37
CA PRO A 426 -14.40 0.80 -26.59
C PRO A 426 -14.38 1.64 -25.32
N ALA A 427 -14.96 1.14 -24.21
CA ALA A 427 -14.88 1.77 -22.90
C ALA A 427 -13.54 1.55 -22.18
N ASP A 428 -12.66 0.67 -22.70
CA ASP A 428 -11.34 0.38 -22.15
C ASP A 428 -10.26 1.35 -22.66
N SER A 429 -10.64 2.57 -23.04
CA SER A 429 -9.70 3.57 -23.53
C SER A 429 -8.76 4.03 -22.43
N VAL A 430 -7.51 4.27 -22.82
CA VAL A 430 -6.43 4.68 -21.92
C VAL A 430 -5.87 6.03 -22.37
N GLU A 431 -5.85 6.99 -21.47
CA GLU A 431 -5.17 8.26 -21.65
C GLU A 431 -3.75 8.18 -21.06
N VAL A 432 -2.75 8.52 -21.85
CA VAL A 432 -1.34 8.57 -21.44
C VAL A 432 -0.84 10.00 -21.71
N ALA A 433 -0.75 10.82 -20.67
CA ALA A 433 -0.53 12.25 -20.81
C ALA A 433 0.65 12.75 -19.97
N GLN A 434 1.48 13.64 -20.54
CA GLN A 434 2.52 14.37 -19.80
C GLN A 434 3.51 13.49 -19.00
N ASN A 435 3.66 12.22 -19.35
CA ASN A 435 4.62 11.34 -18.67
C ASN A 435 6.03 11.55 -19.21
N ARG A 436 7.03 11.42 -18.34
CA ARG A 436 8.44 11.44 -18.70
C ARG A 436 9.04 10.04 -18.64
N PHE A 437 9.63 9.61 -19.74
CA PHE A 437 10.26 8.31 -19.89
C PHE A 437 11.77 8.45 -19.99
N VAL A 438 12.51 7.70 -19.17
CA VAL A 438 13.98 7.73 -19.16
C VAL A 438 14.53 6.32 -19.13
N ALA A 439 15.13 5.88 -20.21
CA ALA A 439 15.91 4.65 -20.31
C ALA A 439 15.21 3.39 -19.78
N ASN A 440 13.89 3.26 -19.93
CA ASN A 440 13.21 1.99 -19.75
C ASN A 440 13.56 1.05 -20.94
N ASN A 441 13.38 -0.26 -20.80
CA ASN A 441 13.63 -1.16 -21.93
C ASN A 441 12.75 -0.79 -23.15
N VAL A 442 11.49 -0.47 -22.90
CA VAL A 442 10.54 0.11 -23.88
C VAL A 442 9.84 1.29 -23.23
N GLY A 443 9.54 2.36 -23.97
CA GLY A 443 8.75 3.47 -23.43
C GLY A 443 7.34 3.05 -23.12
N ILE A 444 6.55 2.79 -24.16
CA ILE A 444 5.15 2.35 -24.06
C ILE A 444 4.97 1.07 -24.87
N THR A 445 4.38 0.04 -24.28
CA THR A 445 3.96 -1.16 -25.00
C THR A 445 2.47 -1.36 -24.85
N ALA A 446 1.83 -1.88 -25.90
CA ALA A 446 0.44 -2.29 -25.82
C ALA A 446 0.18 -3.52 -26.69
N GLU A 447 -0.68 -4.41 -26.15
CA GLU A 447 -1.18 -5.57 -26.88
C GLU A 447 -2.67 -5.71 -26.62
N ARG A 448 -3.47 -5.96 -27.71
CA ARG A 448 -4.92 -6.09 -27.63
C ARG A 448 -5.60 -4.93 -26.89
N PHE A 449 -5.52 -3.75 -27.49
CA PHE A 449 -6.12 -2.52 -26.96
C PHE A 449 -7.24 -2.01 -27.90
N SER A 450 -8.14 -1.19 -27.38
CA SER A 450 -9.17 -0.50 -28.15
C SER A 450 -8.70 0.87 -28.65
N ALA A 451 -8.42 1.78 -27.72
CA ALA A 451 -7.93 3.12 -28.01
C ALA A 451 -6.95 3.60 -26.96
N ILE A 452 -5.90 4.27 -27.41
CA ILE A 452 -4.88 4.92 -26.56
C ILE A 452 -4.68 6.34 -27.07
N GLY A 453 -4.89 7.33 -26.20
CA GLY A 453 -4.60 8.72 -26.47
C GLY A 453 -3.25 9.11 -25.85
N LEU A 454 -2.33 9.64 -26.67
CA LEU A 454 -1.02 10.11 -26.23
C LEU A 454 -0.95 11.62 -26.34
N SER A 455 -0.67 12.35 -25.25
CA SER A 455 -0.53 13.81 -25.28
C SER A 455 0.61 14.28 -24.38
N GLY A 456 1.40 15.24 -24.83
CA GLY A 456 2.43 15.90 -24.02
C GLY A 456 3.52 15.01 -23.39
N ASN A 457 3.64 13.74 -23.81
CA ASN A 457 4.62 12.82 -23.22
C ASN A 457 6.05 13.14 -23.66
N ASN A 458 6.99 13.14 -22.73
CA ASN A 458 8.41 13.31 -23.00
C ASN A 458 9.10 11.94 -23.14
N LEU A 459 9.39 11.56 -24.37
CA LEU A 459 10.12 10.33 -24.73
C LEU A 459 11.55 10.62 -25.23
N SER A 460 12.07 11.85 -25.08
CA SER A 460 13.37 12.26 -25.62
C SER A 460 14.55 11.46 -25.02
N ASP A 461 14.45 11.09 -23.76
CA ASP A 461 15.46 10.31 -23.03
C ASP A 461 15.14 8.81 -23.02
N GLN A 462 14.13 8.39 -23.80
CA GLN A 462 13.71 6.99 -23.86
C GLN A 462 14.48 6.22 -24.92
N LEU A 463 15.33 5.33 -24.49
CA LEU A 463 16.10 4.39 -25.31
C LEU A 463 16.06 3.00 -24.66
N PRO A 464 16.11 1.88 -25.40
CA PRO A 464 16.34 1.79 -26.85
C PRO A 464 15.07 1.90 -27.69
N LEU A 465 13.86 1.61 -27.16
CA LEU A 465 12.62 1.58 -27.92
C LEU A 465 11.61 2.57 -27.37
N LEU A 466 11.00 3.37 -28.24
CA LEU A 466 9.87 4.24 -27.86
C LEU A 466 8.61 3.42 -27.65
N PHE A 467 8.25 2.58 -28.63
CA PHE A 467 7.06 1.75 -28.61
C PHE A 467 7.39 0.27 -28.81
N GLY A 468 6.58 -0.60 -28.17
CA GLY A 468 6.65 -2.04 -28.29
C GLY A 468 5.28 -2.70 -28.50
N GLY A 469 5.27 -4.03 -28.63
CA GLY A 469 4.06 -4.76 -28.91
C GLY A 469 3.41 -4.33 -30.22
N ALA A 470 2.09 -4.21 -30.24
CA ALA A 470 1.34 -3.78 -31.42
C ALA A 470 1.63 -2.31 -31.79
N LEU A 471 2.06 -1.48 -30.83
CA LEU A 471 2.37 -0.06 -31.07
C LEU A 471 3.68 0.17 -31.86
N GLN A 472 4.57 -0.79 -31.94
CA GLN A 472 5.90 -0.60 -32.57
C GLN A 472 5.80 -0.09 -34.01
N TYR A 473 4.74 -0.46 -34.74
CA TYR A 473 4.52 -0.06 -36.13
C TYR A 473 4.09 1.41 -36.27
N ASP A 474 3.60 2.03 -35.20
CA ASP A 474 3.20 3.43 -35.17
C ASP A 474 4.33 4.39 -34.81
N THR A 475 5.51 3.89 -34.44
CA THR A 475 6.66 4.73 -34.06
C THR A 475 7.00 5.79 -35.10
N PRO A 476 7.11 5.50 -36.42
CA PRO A 476 7.46 6.54 -37.42
C PRO A 476 6.36 7.60 -37.55
N ARG A 477 5.09 7.20 -37.40
CA ARG A 477 3.94 8.11 -37.52
C ARG A 477 3.87 9.03 -36.29
N TYR A 478 4.07 8.48 -35.09
CA TYR A 478 4.15 9.26 -33.86
C TYR A 478 5.28 10.29 -33.91
N LEU A 479 6.47 9.92 -34.37
CA LEU A 479 7.60 10.85 -34.50
C LEU A 479 7.30 11.97 -35.48
N GLY A 480 6.65 11.66 -36.61
CA GLY A 480 6.20 12.66 -37.57
C GLY A 480 5.16 13.61 -37.00
N TRP A 481 4.18 13.05 -36.28
CA TRP A 481 3.13 13.81 -35.62
C TRP A 481 3.70 14.70 -34.49
N ALA A 482 4.51 14.14 -33.59
CA ALA A 482 5.12 14.88 -32.48
C ALA A 482 5.94 16.08 -32.95
N ARG A 483 6.67 15.92 -34.06
CA ARG A 483 7.43 17.03 -34.68
C ARG A 483 6.51 18.12 -35.24
N ALA A 484 5.37 17.74 -35.81
CA ALA A 484 4.41 18.68 -36.38
C ALA A 484 3.61 19.45 -35.30
N HIS A 485 3.54 18.93 -34.07
CA HIS A 485 2.78 19.51 -32.97
C HIS A 485 3.67 19.83 -31.76
N GLU A 486 4.95 20.14 -31.99
CA GLU A 486 5.92 20.42 -30.92
C GLU A 486 5.51 21.63 -30.06
N ASP A 487 4.82 22.59 -30.64
CA ASP A 487 4.35 23.82 -30.00
C ASP A 487 2.89 23.71 -29.45
N ASP A 488 2.24 22.54 -29.59
CA ASP A 488 0.87 22.33 -29.14
C ASP A 488 0.80 21.21 -28.06
N PRO A 489 0.98 21.55 -26.79
CA PRO A 489 0.96 20.56 -25.69
C PRO A 489 -0.41 19.90 -25.50
N GLY A 490 -1.48 20.47 -26.04
CA GLY A 490 -2.85 19.92 -25.99
C GLY A 490 -3.14 18.93 -27.12
N ALA A 491 -2.27 18.81 -28.11
CA ALA A 491 -2.48 17.88 -29.22
C ALA A 491 -2.47 16.42 -28.73
N VAL A 492 -3.41 15.62 -29.24
CA VAL A 492 -3.56 14.20 -28.90
C VAL A 492 -3.25 13.34 -30.11
N PHE A 493 -2.34 12.38 -29.96
CA PHE A 493 -2.11 11.31 -30.91
C PHE A 493 -2.93 10.08 -30.51
N GLU A 494 -4.02 9.84 -31.21
CA GLU A 494 -4.89 8.70 -30.93
C GLU A 494 -4.48 7.48 -31.76
N ILE A 495 -4.38 6.34 -31.12
CA ILE A 495 -4.16 5.03 -31.73
C ILE A 495 -5.36 4.15 -31.38
N SER A 496 -6.11 3.71 -32.39
CA SER A 496 -7.19 2.77 -32.21
C SER A 496 -6.93 1.48 -32.97
N SER A 497 -7.20 0.32 -32.34
CA SER A 497 -7.17 -0.96 -33.03
C SER A 497 -8.58 -1.28 -33.53
N ALA A 498 -8.80 -1.16 -34.85
CA ALA A 498 -10.02 -1.70 -35.44
C ALA A 498 -10.02 -3.24 -35.34
N ARG A 499 -11.14 -3.86 -34.99
CA ARG A 499 -11.27 -5.32 -34.99
C ARG A 499 -10.85 -5.89 -36.34
N GLY A 500 -9.66 -6.49 -36.43
CA GLY A 500 -9.15 -7.19 -37.60
C GLY A 500 -8.55 -6.33 -38.71
N GLY A 501 -8.21 -5.06 -38.49
CA GLY A 501 -7.62 -4.17 -39.48
C GLY A 501 -6.42 -3.38 -38.91
N SER A 502 -5.65 -2.77 -39.80
CA SER A 502 -4.59 -1.84 -39.44
C SER A 502 -5.16 -0.71 -38.56
N PRO A 503 -4.37 -0.19 -37.60
CA PRO A 503 -4.80 0.88 -36.72
C PRO A 503 -5.29 2.07 -37.55
N LEU A 504 -6.50 2.55 -37.24
CA LEU A 504 -7.01 3.80 -37.80
C LEU A 504 -6.50 4.93 -36.92
N ILE A 505 -5.83 5.89 -37.54
CA ILE A 505 -5.41 7.10 -36.84
C ILE A 505 -6.40 8.19 -37.20
N PHE A 506 -7.02 8.74 -36.19
CA PHE A 506 -7.70 10.02 -36.30
C PHE A 506 -6.74 11.11 -35.83
N GLN A 507 -6.38 11.98 -36.74
CA GLN A 507 -5.71 13.23 -36.42
C GLN A 507 -6.80 14.16 -35.87
N GLY A 508 -6.94 14.24 -34.56
CA GLY A 508 -7.84 15.21 -33.95
C GLY A 508 -7.21 16.59 -34.01
N ASP A 509 -7.92 17.57 -34.58
CA ASP A 509 -7.63 18.97 -34.39
C ASP A 509 -7.79 19.30 -32.89
N SER A 510 -7.12 20.34 -32.41
CA SER A 510 -7.14 20.84 -31.01
C SER A 510 -8.55 21.09 -30.41
N ASN A 511 -9.62 20.93 -31.20
CA ASN A 511 -11.02 21.01 -30.80
C ASN A 511 -11.73 19.64 -30.77
N GLY A 512 -11.08 18.55 -31.22
CA GLY A 512 -11.62 17.18 -31.16
C GLY A 512 -11.11 16.47 -29.91
N MET A 513 -11.61 16.86 -28.77
CA MET A 513 -11.17 16.31 -27.50
C MET A 513 -11.55 14.84 -27.35
N PHE A 514 -10.53 13.97 -27.28
CA PHE A 514 -10.64 12.70 -26.60
C PHE A 514 -10.91 12.98 -25.11
N ARG A 515 -12.17 12.94 -24.70
CA ARG A 515 -12.54 13.04 -23.28
C ARG A 515 -12.86 11.65 -22.78
N LEU A 516 -11.95 11.10 -22.00
CA LEU A 516 -12.12 9.81 -21.33
C LEU A 516 -13.42 9.79 -20.50
N SER A 517 -13.78 10.93 -19.87
CA SER A 517 -15.01 11.12 -19.12
C SER A 517 -16.28 10.88 -19.95
N ASP A 518 -16.28 11.28 -21.23
CA ASP A 518 -17.45 11.18 -22.11
C ASP A 518 -17.70 9.73 -22.55
N MET A 519 -16.65 8.91 -22.58
CA MET A 519 -16.72 7.51 -22.99
C MET A 519 -16.96 6.56 -21.83
N THR A 520 -16.49 6.88 -20.63
CA THR A 520 -16.44 5.96 -19.47
C THR A 520 -17.33 6.41 -18.31
N GLY A 521 -17.77 7.68 -18.29
CA GLY A 521 -18.43 8.28 -17.14
C GLY A 521 -17.49 8.53 -15.96
N CYS A 522 -16.19 8.38 -16.14
CA CYS A 522 -15.19 8.66 -15.12
C CYS A 522 -14.87 10.16 -15.09
N HIS A 523 -14.91 10.74 -13.90
CA HIS A 523 -14.52 12.13 -13.68
C HIS A 523 -13.15 12.15 -13.00
N PHE A 524 -12.17 12.74 -13.67
CA PHE A 524 -10.81 12.91 -13.13
C PHE A 524 -10.58 14.39 -12.80
N GLU A 525 -9.82 14.66 -11.73
CA GLU A 525 -9.38 16.01 -11.41
C GLU A 525 -8.45 16.53 -12.51
N GLU A 526 -8.52 17.85 -12.80
CA GLU A 526 -7.60 18.49 -13.72
C GLU A 526 -6.16 18.39 -13.19
N ILE A 527 -5.21 18.10 -14.09
CA ILE A 527 -3.78 18.09 -13.76
C ILE A 527 -3.35 19.54 -13.61
N ARG A 528 -2.89 19.93 -12.44
CA ARG A 528 -2.36 21.27 -12.15
C ARG A 528 -0.90 21.40 -12.51
#